data_8e40c13c08c7994e25d70f3cc8e4bb2b
#
_entry.id   8e40c13c08c7994e25d70f3cc8e4bb2b
#
_cell.length_a   1.000
_cell.length_b   1.000
_cell.length_c   1.000
_cell.angle_alpha   90.00
_cell.angle_beta   90.00
_cell.angle_gamma   90.00
#
_symmetry.space_group_name_H-M   'P 1'
#
loop_
_entity.id
_entity.type
_entity.pdbx_description
1 polymer ?
#
loop_
_entity_poly.entity_id
_entity_poly.type
_entity_poly.pdbx_seq_one_letter_code
_entity_poly.pdbx_strand_id
1 'polypeptide(L)'
;MAKNILICDDAAFMRMMIKDILTKNGYTVCGEAENGLRAVEKYSELNPDLVLMDITMPEMDGIQALKKIKEIDGAANVIMCSAMGQQAMVIEAIQSGAKDFIVKPFQADRVLEAVKKVVG
;
A
#
# COMPACT_ATOMS: atom_id res chain seq x y z
N MET A 1 -11.12 3.94 -17.05
CA MET A 1 -10.42 2.64 -16.88
C MET A 1 -10.14 2.39 -15.41
N ALA A 2 -10.23 1.14 -15.00
CA ALA A 2 -9.97 0.78 -13.61
C ALA A 2 -8.49 0.99 -13.28
N LYS A 3 -8.21 1.49 -12.08
CA LYS A 3 -6.84 1.63 -11.59
C LYS A 3 -6.36 0.30 -11.01
N ASN A 4 -5.12 -0.05 -11.27
CA ASN A 4 -4.51 -1.28 -10.81
C ASN A 4 -3.80 -1.05 -9.47
N ILE A 5 -4.17 -1.83 -8.46
CA ILE A 5 -3.66 -1.65 -7.10
C ILE A 5 -2.96 -2.92 -6.63
N LEU A 6 -1.76 -2.75 -6.09
CA LEU A 6 -0.99 -3.82 -5.45
C LEU A 6 -1.20 -3.71 -3.93
N ILE A 7 -1.57 -4.81 -3.29
CA ILE A 7 -1.81 -4.86 -1.85
C ILE A 7 -0.67 -5.62 -1.17
N CYS A 8 -0.03 -5.00 -0.18
CA CYS A 8 1.10 -5.57 0.54
C CYS A 8 0.80 -5.60 2.04
N ASP A 9 0.64 -6.80 2.59
CA ASP A 9 0.36 -7.03 4.01
C ASP A 9 0.72 -8.49 4.29
N ASP A 10 1.30 -8.77 5.44
CA ASP A 10 1.68 -10.14 5.78
C ASP A 10 0.48 -11.00 6.21
N ALA A 11 -0.64 -10.38 6.54
CA ALA A 11 -1.86 -11.09 6.93
C ALA A 11 -2.77 -11.33 5.71
N ALA A 12 -2.94 -12.60 5.34
CA ALA A 12 -3.80 -12.97 4.21
C ALA A 12 -5.23 -12.47 4.39
N PHE A 13 -5.74 -12.51 5.63
CA PHE A 13 -7.09 -12.03 5.94
C PHE A 13 -7.22 -10.53 5.63
N MET A 14 -6.21 -9.75 5.98
CA MET A 14 -6.23 -8.31 5.74
C MET A 14 -6.19 -8.01 4.24
N ARG A 15 -5.36 -8.75 3.48
CA ARG A 15 -5.33 -8.60 2.02
C ARG A 15 -6.68 -8.90 1.40
N MET A 16 -7.35 -9.94 1.89
CA MET A 16 -8.68 -10.33 1.41
C MET A 16 -9.72 -9.22 1.67
N MET A 17 -9.70 -8.63 2.87
CA MET A 17 -10.60 -7.53 3.23
C MET A 17 -10.40 -6.33 2.32
N ILE A 18 -9.17 -5.93 2.12
CA ILE A 18 -8.83 -4.77 1.29
C ILE A 18 -9.23 -5.02 -0.16
N LYS A 19 -8.92 -6.22 -0.66
CA LYS A 19 -9.28 -6.62 -2.02
C LYS A 19 -10.79 -6.52 -2.24
N ASP A 20 -11.57 -7.00 -1.28
CA ASP A 20 -13.02 -6.96 -1.36
C ASP A 20 -13.54 -5.50 -1.43
N ILE A 21 -13.01 -4.64 -0.56
CA ILE A 21 -13.37 -3.21 -0.55
C ILE A 21 -13.08 -2.58 -1.92
N LEU A 22 -11.90 -2.82 -2.46
CA LEU A 22 -11.46 -2.19 -3.70
C LEU A 22 -12.24 -2.70 -4.90
N THR A 23 -12.42 -4.01 -5.02
CA THR A 23 -13.09 -4.60 -6.17
C THR A 23 -14.56 -4.22 -6.23
N LYS A 24 -15.21 -4.11 -5.08
CA LYS A 24 -16.62 -3.67 -5.02
C LYS A 24 -16.80 -2.22 -5.44
N ASN A 25 -15.73 -1.45 -5.47
CA ASN A 25 -15.78 -0.03 -5.78
C ASN A 25 -15.07 0.32 -7.10
N GLY A 26 -14.89 -0.66 -7.98
CA GLY A 26 -14.43 -0.43 -9.34
C GLY A 26 -12.93 -0.40 -9.54
N TYR A 27 -12.15 -0.73 -8.52
CA TYR A 27 -10.69 -0.84 -8.64
C TYR A 27 -10.30 -2.28 -8.96
N THR A 28 -9.14 -2.45 -9.59
CA THR A 28 -8.60 -3.77 -9.90
C THR A 28 -7.40 -4.05 -8.99
N VAL A 29 -7.41 -5.19 -8.31
CA VAL A 29 -6.26 -5.64 -7.53
C VAL A 29 -5.40 -6.49 -8.45
N CYS A 30 -4.26 -5.95 -8.86
CA CYS A 30 -3.39 -6.61 -9.84
C CYS A 30 -2.45 -7.63 -9.20
N GLY A 31 -2.28 -7.59 -7.88
CA GLY A 31 -1.42 -8.54 -7.19
C GLY A 31 -1.42 -8.30 -5.69
N GLU A 32 -0.78 -9.23 -4.98
CA GLU A 32 -0.63 -9.18 -3.53
C GLU A 32 0.79 -9.57 -3.17
N ALA A 33 1.31 -9.00 -2.07
CA ALA A 33 2.62 -9.34 -1.54
C ALA A 33 2.52 -9.51 -0.03
N GLU A 34 3.22 -10.51 0.51
CA GLU A 34 3.18 -10.84 1.94
C GLU A 34 4.37 -10.29 2.71
N ASN A 35 5.33 -9.66 2.04
CA ASN A 35 6.47 -9.00 2.68
C ASN A 35 7.03 -7.91 1.77
N GLY A 36 7.99 -7.15 2.29
CA GLY A 36 8.56 -6.02 1.56
C GLY A 36 9.37 -6.42 0.34
N LEU A 37 10.08 -7.55 0.39
CA LEU A 37 10.84 -8.04 -0.76
C LEU A 37 9.92 -8.36 -1.93
N ARG A 38 8.84 -9.08 -1.65
CA ARG A 38 7.86 -9.43 -2.67
C ARG A 38 7.13 -8.19 -3.20
N ALA A 39 6.91 -7.20 -2.31
CA ALA A 39 6.29 -5.93 -2.73
C ALA A 39 7.14 -5.22 -3.78
N VAL A 40 8.44 -5.15 -3.58
CA VAL A 40 9.37 -4.51 -4.52
C VAL A 40 9.40 -5.27 -5.85
N GLU A 41 9.50 -6.61 -5.78
CA GLU A 41 9.48 -7.46 -6.98
C GLU A 41 8.20 -7.28 -7.79
N LYS A 42 7.07 -7.33 -7.11
CA LYS A 42 5.76 -7.20 -7.74
C LYS A 42 5.54 -5.81 -8.33
N TYR A 43 6.05 -4.78 -7.68
CA TYR A 43 5.99 -3.43 -8.23
C TYR A 43 6.66 -3.36 -9.59
N SER A 44 7.86 -3.93 -9.70
CA SER A 44 8.62 -3.94 -10.96
C SER A 44 7.92 -4.76 -12.04
N GLU A 45 7.30 -5.88 -11.66
CA GLU A 45 6.62 -6.76 -12.60
C GLU A 45 5.30 -6.19 -13.10
N LEU A 46 4.51 -5.61 -12.19
CA LEU A 46 3.11 -5.27 -12.45
C LEU A 46 2.90 -3.79 -12.75
N ASN A 47 3.83 -2.95 -12.34
CA ASN A 47 3.75 -1.50 -12.54
C ASN A 47 2.37 -0.95 -12.13
N PRO A 48 1.94 -1.14 -10.89
CA PRO A 48 0.59 -0.74 -10.46
C PRO A 48 0.44 0.78 -10.41
N ASP A 49 -0.80 1.24 -10.46
CA ASP A 49 -1.10 2.67 -10.31
C ASP A 49 -0.96 3.12 -8.87
N LEU A 50 -1.13 2.19 -7.92
CA LEU A 50 -1.09 2.47 -6.49
C LEU A 50 -0.65 1.23 -5.73
N VAL A 51 0.09 1.43 -4.65
CA VAL A 51 0.47 0.38 -3.71
C VAL A 51 -0.12 0.73 -2.33
N LEU A 52 -0.84 -0.23 -1.75
CA LEU A 52 -1.23 -0.16 -0.34
C LEU A 52 -0.24 -1.02 0.43
N MET A 53 0.54 -0.41 1.32
CA MET A 53 1.70 -1.03 1.94
C MET A 53 1.60 -1.00 3.45
N ASP A 54 1.54 -2.18 4.07
CA ASP A 54 1.63 -2.27 5.53
C ASP A 54 3.05 -1.90 5.98
N ILE A 55 3.17 -1.21 7.10
CA ILE A 55 4.47 -0.81 7.63
C ILE A 55 5.24 -2.02 8.17
N THR A 56 4.57 -2.87 8.96
CA THR A 56 5.23 -4.00 9.63
C THR A 56 5.05 -5.29 8.84
N MET A 57 6.11 -5.76 8.23
CA MET A 57 6.13 -7.01 7.47
C MET A 57 7.46 -7.71 7.67
N PRO A 58 7.51 -9.06 7.58
CA PRO A 58 8.77 -9.80 7.70
C PRO A 58 9.66 -9.59 6.47
N GLU A 59 10.89 -9.99 6.55
CA GLU A 59 11.95 -9.92 5.54
C GLU A 59 12.40 -8.49 5.28
N MET A 60 11.49 -7.64 4.81
CA MET A 60 11.72 -6.23 4.58
C MET A 60 10.44 -5.51 4.98
N ASP A 61 10.53 -4.51 5.85
CA ASP A 61 9.33 -3.78 6.28
C ASP A 61 8.83 -2.82 5.20
N GLY A 62 7.64 -2.25 5.43
CA GLY A 62 6.99 -1.40 4.45
C GLY A 62 7.72 -0.11 4.14
N ILE A 63 8.43 0.45 5.11
CA ILE A 63 9.19 1.70 4.89
C ILE A 63 10.42 1.42 4.00
N GLN A 64 11.11 0.30 4.25
CA GLN A 64 12.23 -0.12 3.42
C GLN A 64 11.76 -0.40 1.99
N ALA A 65 10.62 -1.08 1.85
CA ALA A 65 10.03 -1.36 0.54
C ALA A 65 9.62 -0.07 -0.18
N LEU A 66 9.03 0.87 0.54
CA LEU A 66 8.67 2.19 0.00
C LEU A 66 9.90 2.88 -0.58
N LYS A 67 10.99 2.91 0.17
CA LYS A 67 12.25 3.55 -0.28
C LYS A 67 12.78 2.90 -1.55
N LYS A 68 12.76 1.56 -1.59
CA LYS A 68 13.19 0.81 -2.78
C LYS A 68 12.31 1.10 -3.99
N ILE A 69 11.00 1.12 -3.79
CA ILE A 69 10.06 1.41 -4.88
C ILE A 69 10.27 2.83 -5.41
N LYS A 70 10.49 3.79 -4.52
CA LYS A 70 10.75 5.18 -4.94
C LYS A 70 12.09 5.32 -5.66
N GLU A 71 13.07 4.48 -5.38
CA GLU A 71 14.32 4.43 -6.15
C GLU A 71 14.08 3.91 -7.58
N ILE A 72 13.18 2.93 -7.72
CA ILE A 72 12.83 2.35 -9.04
C ILE A 72 11.98 3.33 -9.83
N ASP A 73 11.02 3.99 -9.16
CA ASP A 73 10.07 4.90 -9.81
C ASP A 73 9.74 6.03 -8.84
N GLY A 74 10.36 7.18 -9.05
CA GLY A 74 10.15 8.35 -8.21
C GLY A 74 8.71 8.88 -8.21
N ALA A 75 7.91 8.51 -9.21
CA ALA A 75 6.51 8.91 -9.30
C ALA A 75 5.55 7.88 -8.68
N ALA A 76 6.07 6.81 -8.07
CA ALA A 76 5.25 5.76 -7.49
C ALA A 76 4.29 6.32 -6.44
N ASN A 77 3.03 5.85 -6.48
CA ASN A 77 2.01 6.21 -5.51
C ASN A 77 1.91 5.11 -4.46
N VAL A 78 2.26 5.42 -3.22
CA VAL A 78 2.21 4.46 -2.11
C VAL A 78 1.42 5.07 -0.96
N ILE A 79 0.43 4.32 -0.47
CA ILE A 79 -0.32 4.66 0.74
C ILE A 79 0.11 3.65 1.79
N MET A 80 0.54 4.14 2.96
CA MET A 80 0.96 3.27 4.05
C MET A 80 -0.23 2.87 4.92
N CYS A 81 -0.20 1.66 5.45
CA CYS A 81 -1.18 1.18 6.43
C CYS A 81 -0.42 0.95 7.73
N SER A 82 -0.80 1.67 8.79
CA SER A 82 -0.09 1.61 10.06
C SER A 82 -0.98 1.10 11.17
N ALA A 83 -0.38 0.52 12.20
CA ALA A 83 -1.06 0.23 13.45
C ALA A 83 -1.06 1.49 14.32
N MET A 84 -1.94 1.53 15.31
CA MET A 84 -1.95 2.61 16.30
C MET A 84 -0.61 2.61 17.04
N GLY A 85 -0.09 3.80 17.31
CA GLY A 85 1.18 3.94 18.01
C GLY A 85 2.41 3.98 17.12
N GLN A 86 2.24 3.99 15.78
CA GLN A 86 3.36 4.02 14.84
C GLN A 86 3.59 5.40 14.22
N GLN A 87 3.30 6.48 14.96
CA GLN A 87 3.39 7.84 14.43
C GLN A 87 4.76 8.20 13.88
N ALA A 88 5.84 7.80 14.57
CA ALA A 88 7.20 8.08 14.11
C ALA A 88 7.47 7.41 12.76
N MET A 89 6.98 6.19 12.58
CA MET A 89 7.14 5.46 11.32
C MET A 89 6.31 6.08 10.19
N VAL A 90 5.11 6.58 10.51
CA VAL A 90 4.28 7.28 9.53
C VAL A 90 4.99 8.54 9.04
N ILE A 91 5.59 9.31 9.96
CA ILE A 91 6.33 10.52 9.60
C ILE A 91 7.49 10.17 8.68
N GLU A 92 8.25 9.12 9.01
CA GLU A 92 9.35 8.66 8.17
C GLU A 92 8.86 8.26 6.78
N ALA A 93 7.73 7.57 6.70
CA ALA A 93 7.15 7.13 5.44
C ALA A 93 6.75 8.33 4.56
N ILE A 94 6.10 9.33 5.14
CA ILE A 94 5.70 10.55 4.41
C ILE A 94 6.95 11.28 3.92
N GLN A 95 7.97 11.41 4.75
CA GLN A 95 9.24 12.04 4.36
C GLN A 95 9.94 11.26 3.25
N SER A 96 9.69 9.95 3.17
CA SER A 96 10.26 9.08 2.14
C SER A 96 9.42 9.02 0.86
N GLY A 97 8.31 9.75 0.81
CA GLY A 97 7.52 9.91 -0.40
C GLY A 97 6.16 9.21 -0.43
N ALA A 98 5.70 8.65 0.70
CA ALA A 98 4.34 8.10 0.76
C ALA A 98 3.32 9.22 0.55
N LYS A 99 2.25 8.93 -0.18
CA LYS A 99 1.23 9.93 -0.53
C LYS A 99 0.22 10.15 0.58
N ASP A 100 -0.04 9.11 1.38
CA ASP A 100 -1.03 9.18 2.47
C ASP A 100 -0.79 7.99 3.39
N PHE A 101 -1.55 7.92 4.47
CA PHE A 101 -1.52 6.77 5.38
C PHE A 101 -2.92 6.48 5.90
N ILE A 102 -3.13 5.22 6.32
CA ILE A 102 -4.38 4.75 6.89
C ILE A 102 -4.03 4.01 8.18
N VAL A 103 -4.75 4.27 9.27
CA VAL A 103 -4.49 3.64 10.56
C VAL A 103 -5.45 2.47 10.77
N LYS A 104 -4.91 1.32 11.17
CA LYS A 104 -5.70 0.13 11.52
C LYS A 104 -6.20 0.23 12.95
N PRO A 105 -7.41 -0.24 13.26
CA PRO A 105 -8.41 -0.77 12.32
C PRO A 105 -9.06 0.36 11.51
N PHE A 106 -9.28 0.12 10.24
CA PHE A 106 -9.88 1.11 9.34
C PHE A 106 -11.24 0.63 8.83
N GLN A 107 -12.04 1.58 8.36
CA GLN A 107 -13.30 1.27 7.69
C GLN A 107 -13.14 1.43 6.19
N ALA A 108 -14.07 0.81 5.43
CA ALA A 108 -14.02 0.81 3.98
C ALA A 108 -13.99 2.22 3.40
N ASP A 109 -14.80 3.14 3.93
CA ASP A 109 -14.87 4.50 3.42
C ASP A 109 -13.55 5.26 3.62
N ARG A 110 -12.80 4.99 4.67
CA ARG A 110 -11.47 5.61 4.88
C ARG A 110 -10.47 5.13 3.84
N VAL A 111 -10.49 3.83 3.53
CA VAL A 111 -9.63 3.26 2.47
C VAL A 111 -9.96 3.90 1.13
N LEU A 112 -11.24 3.96 0.79
CA LEU A 112 -11.70 4.51 -0.49
C LEU A 112 -11.40 5.99 -0.61
N GLU A 113 -11.54 6.75 0.46
CA GLU A 113 -11.20 8.17 0.48
C GLU A 113 -9.72 8.39 0.12
N ALA A 114 -8.82 7.63 0.77
CA ALA A 114 -7.39 7.74 0.50
C ALA A 114 -7.05 7.35 -0.92
N VAL A 115 -7.62 6.25 -1.42
CA VAL A 115 -7.38 5.76 -2.77
C VAL A 115 -7.84 6.79 -3.81
N LYS A 116 -9.06 7.30 -3.66
CA LYS A 116 -9.61 8.31 -4.59
C LYS A 116 -8.77 9.58 -4.62
N LYS A 117 -8.29 9.99 -3.45
CA LYS A 117 -7.48 11.20 -3.32
C LYS A 117 -6.15 11.08 -4.09
N VAL A 118 -5.59 9.88 -4.16
CA VAL A 118 -4.28 9.64 -4.79
C VAL A 118 -4.42 9.29 -6.27
N VAL A 119 -5.37 8.44 -6.65
CA VAL A 119 -5.46 7.96 -8.05
C VAL A 119 -6.80 8.27 -8.73
N GLY A 120 -7.75 8.79 -8.00
CA GLY A 120 -9.07 9.11 -8.56
C GLY A 120 -10.00 7.88 -8.63
#